data_e309656625d74d49e5a1fe923a1356e6
#
_entry.id   e309656625d74d49e5a1fe923a1356e6
#
_cell.length_a   1.000
_cell.length_b   1.000
_cell.length_c   1.000
_cell.angle_alpha   90.00
_cell.angle_beta   90.00
_cell.angle_gamma   90.00
#
_symmetry.space_group_name_H-M   'P 1'
#
loop_
_entity.id
_entity.type
_entity.pdbx_description
1 polymer ?
#
loop_
_entity_poly.entity_id
_entity_poly.type
_entity_poly.pdbx_seq_one_letter_code
_entity_poly.pdbx_strand_id
1 'polypeptide(L)'
;MKIIKKSINKTQKLLVLDTISHPICSIGSEIISQISQDKSIKLSKQPLLITLPDVPSPTSTFYTKDFYVSKNNILNKIQLLLNRKINIHFNDNIKHDVPNLNFKGPF
;
A
#
# COMPACT_ATOMS: atom_id res chain seq x y z
N MET A 1 -10.51 11.69 8.01
CA MET A 1 -11.26 11.90 6.74
C MET A 1 -11.09 13.27 6.10
N LYS A 2 -11.14 14.42 6.81
CA LYS A 2 -11.02 15.78 6.19
C LYS A 2 -9.74 15.96 5.34
N ILE A 3 -8.58 15.51 5.82
CA ILE A 3 -7.30 15.65 5.11
C ILE A 3 -7.29 14.80 3.83
N ILE A 4 -7.79 13.56 3.90
CA ILE A 4 -7.88 12.65 2.76
C ILE A 4 -8.76 13.26 1.67
N LYS A 5 -9.95 13.75 2.03
CA LYS A 5 -10.87 14.42 1.09
C LYS A 5 -10.22 15.65 0.42
N LYS A 6 -9.50 16.48 1.19
CA LYS A 6 -8.77 17.63 0.65
C LYS A 6 -7.70 17.23 -0.36
N SER A 7 -6.98 16.13 -0.09
CA SER A 7 -5.97 15.58 -1.00
C SER A 7 -6.62 15.03 -2.29
N ILE A 8 -7.68 14.25 -2.13
CA ILE A 8 -8.39 13.64 -3.28
C ILE A 8 -8.98 14.71 -4.19
N ASN A 9 -9.54 15.78 -3.64
CA ASN A 9 -10.09 16.88 -4.44
C ASN A 9 -9.05 17.56 -5.34
N LYS A 10 -7.76 17.47 -4.98
CA LYS A 10 -6.66 17.97 -5.84
C LYS A 10 -6.17 16.94 -6.84
N THR A 11 -6.03 15.69 -6.41
CA THR A 11 -5.33 14.64 -7.19
C THR A 11 -6.27 13.73 -7.94
N GLN A 12 -7.52 13.63 -7.50
CA GLN A 12 -8.55 12.71 -8.00
C GLN A 12 -8.09 11.23 -8.00
N LYS A 13 -7.13 10.91 -7.15
CA LYS A 13 -6.54 9.58 -7.03
C LYS A 13 -6.37 9.20 -5.56
N LEU A 14 -6.57 7.93 -5.27
CA LEU A 14 -6.40 7.39 -3.91
C LEU A 14 -5.63 6.08 -3.98
N LEU A 15 -4.54 6.01 -3.25
CA LEU A 15 -3.83 4.80 -2.91
C LEU A 15 -3.78 4.70 -1.38
N VAL A 16 -4.27 3.60 -0.84
CA VAL A 16 -4.19 3.28 0.58
C VAL A 16 -3.17 2.16 0.77
N LEU A 17 -2.22 2.40 1.65
CA LEU A 17 -1.20 1.43 2.04
C LEU A 17 -1.44 1.02 3.49
N ASP A 18 -1.79 -0.24 3.69
CA ASP A 18 -2.02 -0.86 4.99
C ASP A 18 -1.21 -2.15 5.08
N THR A 19 0.02 -2.03 5.56
CA THR A 19 1.01 -3.13 5.56
C THR A 19 0.87 -4.09 6.73
N ILE A 20 -0.15 -3.94 7.55
CA ILE A 20 -0.36 -4.75 8.76
C ILE A 20 -1.60 -5.64 8.61
N SER A 21 -2.57 -5.18 7.83
CA SER A 21 -3.88 -5.83 7.72
C SER A 21 -4.00 -6.63 6.42
N HIS A 22 -4.95 -7.57 6.43
CA HIS A 22 -5.46 -8.23 5.24
C HIS A 22 -6.47 -7.33 4.50
N PRO A 23 -6.86 -7.63 3.24
CA PRO A 23 -7.77 -6.77 2.49
C PRO A 23 -9.18 -6.72 3.10
N ILE A 24 -9.60 -7.78 3.80
CA ILE A 24 -10.94 -7.89 4.37
C ILE A 24 -10.97 -7.22 5.75
N CYS A 25 -12.01 -6.41 5.99
CA CYS A 25 -12.24 -5.72 7.28
C CYS A 25 -11.06 -4.85 7.76
N SER A 26 -10.21 -4.40 6.83
CA SER A 26 -9.07 -3.52 7.17
C SER A 26 -9.50 -2.06 7.29
N ILE A 27 -8.71 -1.27 8.01
CA ILE A 27 -8.89 0.19 8.04
C ILE A 27 -8.78 0.77 6.62
N GLY A 28 -7.88 0.19 5.81
CA GLY A 28 -7.70 0.59 4.41
C GLY A 28 -8.96 0.38 3.57
N SER A 29 -9.62 -0.77 3.71
CA SER A 29 -10.89 -1.05 3.02
C SER A 29 -12.02 -0.14 3.49
N GLU A 30 -12.09 0.18 4.78
CA GLU A 30 -13.08 1.10 5.34
C GLU A 30 -12.88 2.52 4.79
N ILE A 31 -11.63 3.01 4.71
CA ILE A 31 -11.33 4.31 4.11
C ILE A 31 -11.83 4.37 2.66
N ILE A 32 -11.54 3.34 1.87
CA ILE A 32 -11.98 3.27 0.48
C ILE A 32 -13.50 3.25 0.40
N SER A 33 -14.16 2.46 1.24
CA SER A 33 -15.62 2.38 1.30
C SER A 33 -16.25 3.74 1.57
N GLN A 34 -15.79 4.45 2.59
CA GLN A 34 -16.29 5.79 2.93
C GLN A 34 -16.06 6.82 1.82
N ILE A 35 -14.92 6.77 1.15
CA ILE A 35 -14.61 7.66 0.04
C ILE A 35 -15.49 7.35 -1.17
N SER A 36 -15.71 6.08 -1.46
CA SER A 36 -16.53 5.64 -2.61
C SER A 36 -18.00 5.95 -2.45
N GLN A 37 -18.49 6.04 -1.21
CA GLN A 37 -19.89 6.41 -0.92
C GLN A 37 -20.12 7.92 -0.88
N ASP A 38 -19.06 8.72 -0.81
CA ASP A 38 -19.17 10.19 -0.74
C ASP A 38 -19.37 10.79 -2.13
N LYS A 39 -20.60 11.20 -2.41
CA LYS A 39 -20.99 11.80 -3.69
C LYS A 39 -20.27 13.12 -4.01
N SER A 40 -19.68 13.79 -3.03
CA SER A 40 -18.90 15.01 -3.20
C SER A 40 -17.50 14.77 -3.77
N ILE A 41 -17.05 13.51 -3.77
CA ILE A 41 -15.72 13.11 -4.20
C ILE A 41 -15.78 12.51 -5.61
N LYS A 42 -14.93 13.03 -6.48
CA LYS A 42 -14.75 12.48 -7.83
C LYS A 42 -13.35 11.90 -7.95
N LEU A 43 -13.29 10.59 -8.15
CA LEU A 43 -12.04 9.90 -8.47
C LEU A 43 -11.93 9.73 -9.98
N SER A 44 -10.75 10.00 -10.53
CA SER A 44 -10.46 9.79 -11.96
C SER A 44 -10.13 8.33 -12.28
N LYS A 45 -9.80 7.54 -11.25
CA LYS A 45 -9.54 6.11 -11.32
C LYS A 45 -10.07 5.43 -10.06
N GLN A 46 -10.28 4.12 -10.15
CA GLN A 46 -10.60 3.30 -8.98
C GLN A 46 -9.52 3.45 -7.91
N PRO A 47 -9.89 3.58 -6.64
CA PRO A 47 -8.93 3.60 -5.54
C PRO A 47 -8.20 2.28 -5.46
N LEU A 48 -6.93 2.33 -5.12
CA LEU A 48 -6.10 1.13 -4.93
C LEU A 48 -5.82 0.92 -3.45
N LEU A 49 -5.87 -0.35 -3.05
CA LEU A 49 -5.49 -0.82 -1.73
C LEU A 49 -4.27 -1.71 -1.86
N ILE A 50 -3.28 -1.51 -1.00
CA ILE A 50 -2.14 -2.40 -0.81
C ILE A 50 -2.18 -2.88 0.63
N THR A 51 -2.33 -4.20 0.79
CA THR A 51 -2.36 -4.89 2.09
C THR A 51 -1.47 -6.11 2.04
N LEU A 52 -1.37 -6.82 3.14
CA LEU A 52 -0.90 -8.20 3.14
C LEU A 52 -1.89 -9.09 2.37
N PRO A 53 -1.44 -10.19 1.77
CA PRO A 53 -2.33 -11.16 1.13
C PRO A 53 -3.24 -11.83 2.17
N ASP A 54 -4.43 -12.27 1.74
CA ASP A 54 -5.42 -12.93 2.60
C ASP A 54 -5.07 -14.42 2.81
N VAL A 55 -3.92 -14.64 3.40
CA VAL A 55 -3.40 -15.97 3.78
C VAL A 55 -2.70 -15.87 5.13
N PRO A 56 -2.60 -16.97 5.89
CA PRO A 56 -1.83 -16.98 7.13
C PRO A 56 -0.38 -16.55 6.93
N SER A 57 0.18 -15.85 7.93
CA SER A 57 1.58 -15.43 7.89
C SER A 57 2.51 -16.65 7.78
N PRO A 58 3.38 -16.70 6.79
CA PRO A 58 4.28 -17.83 6.62
C PRO A 58 5.37 -17.83 7.69
N THR A 59 5.72 -19.02 8.17
CA THR A 59 6.86 -19.22 9.08
C THR A 59 8.18 -19.45 8.35
N SER A 60 8.11 -19.82 7.06
CA SER A 60 9.28 -20.05 6.23
C SER A 60 9.76 -18.76 5.57
N THR A 61 11.05 -18.47 5.67
CA THR A 61 11.71 -17.33 5.04
C THR A 61 11.58 -17.32 3.51
N PHE A 62 11.38 -18.49 2.92
CA PHE A 62 11.15 -18.62 1.48
C PHE A 62 9.87 -17.92 1.04
N TYR A 63 8.79 -18.03 1.81
CA TYR A 63 7.48 -17.45 1.47
C TYR A 63 7.32 -16.00 1.96
N THR A 64 8.15 -15.53 2.90
CA THR A 64 8.04 -14.17 3.43
C THR A 64 8.29 -13.08 2.37
N LYS A 65 9.06 -13.39 1.34
CA LYS A 65 9.35 -12.45 0.23
C LYS A 65 8.08 -12.03 -0.53
N ASP A 66 7.17 -12.98 -0.73
CA ASP A 66 5.93 -12.75 -1.47
C ASP A 66 4.78 -12.31 -0.56
N PHE A 67 4.93 -12.53 0.74
CA PHE A 67 3.92 -12.18 1.74
C PHE A 67 3.98 -10.69 2.11
N TYR A 68 5.16 -10.16 2.37
CA TYR A 68 5.31 -8.76 2.77
C TYR A 68 5.34 -7.81 1.57
N VAL A 69 4.70 -6.65 1.75
CA VAL A 69 4.64 -5.62 0.72
C VAL A 69 6.04 -5.04 0.45
N SER A 70 6.55 -5.25 -0.74
CA SER A 70 7.84 -4.71 -1.17
C SER A 70 7.72 -3.29 -1.72
N LYS A 71 8.84 -2.58 -1.77
CA LYS A 71 8.92 -1.24 -2.40
C LYS A 71 8.55 -1.30 -3.88
N ASN A 72 8.92 -2.39 -4.57
CA ASN A 72 8.57 -2.61 -5.97
C ASN A 72 7.08 -2.83 -6.16
N ASN A 73 6.39 -3.53 -5.24
CA ASN A 73 4.94 -3.68 -5.26
C ASN A 73 4.24 -2.33 -5.14
N ILE A 74 4.70 -1.48 -4.23
CA ILE A 74 4.17 -0.12 -4.06
C ILE A 74 4.38 0.70 -5.33
N LEU A 75 5.61 0.68 -5.88
CA LEU A 75 5.95 1.42 -7.10
C LEU A 75 5.06 1.00 -8.27
N ASN A 76 4.86 -0.31 -8.48
CA ASN A 76 4.02 -0.83 -9.54
C ASN A 76 2.57 -0.33 -9.41
N LYS A 77 2.02 -0.30 -8.21
CA LYS A 77 0.66 0.24 -7.97
C LYS A 77 0.59 1.74 -8.21
N ILE A 78 1.63 2.50 -7.84
CA ILE A 78 1.72 3.94 -8.13
C ILE A 78 1.78 4.18 -9.64
N GLN A 79 2.59 3.43 -10.38
CA GLN A 79 2.69 3.52 -11.83
C GLN A 79 1.32 3.26 -12.49
N LEU A 80 0.61 2.24 -12.02
CA LEU A 80 -0.74 1.91 -12.50
C LEU A 80 -1.71 3.06 -12.24
N LEU A 81 -1.68 3.64 -11.03
CA LEU A 81 -2.56 4.75 -10.66
C LEU A 81 -2.27 6.02 -11.45
N LEU A 82 -1.00 6.31 -11.71
CA LEU A 82 -0.57 7.49 -12.45
C LEU A 82 -0.60 7.29 -13.97
N ASN A 83 -0.75 6.07 -14.45
CA ASN A 83 -0.60 5.68 -15.85
C ASN A 83 0.74 6.17 -16.45
N ARG A 84 1.81 6.06 -15.66
CA ARG A 84 3.14 6.55 -16.01
C ARG A 84 4.20 5.55 -15.56
N LYS A 85 5.15 5.23 -16.45
CA LYS A 85 6.33 4.45 -16.08
C LYS A 85 7.29 5.32 -15.28
N ILE A 86 7.79 4.77 -14.18
CA ILE A 86 8.78 5.41 -13.31
C ILE A 86 9.99 4.47 -13.29
N ASN A 87 11.10 4.92 -13.83
CA ASN A 87 12.32 4.12 -13.92
C ASN A 87 13.14 4.23 -12.62
N ILE A 88 12.58 3.65 -11.56
CA ILE A 88 13.28 3.48 -10.28
C ILE A 88 13.32 1.99 -10.00
N HIS A 89 14.50 1.45 -9.74
CA HIS A 89 14.67 0.08 -9.30
C HIS A 89 15.15 0.10 -7.84
N PHE A 90 14.40 -0.58 -6.98
CA PHE A 90 14.82 -0.82 -5.62
C PHE A 90 15.58 -2.15 -5.56
N ASN A 91 16.67 -2.16 -4.84
CA ASN A 91 17.39 -3.39 -4.56
C ASN A 91 16.67 -4.12 -3.42
N ASP A 92 15.91 -5.15 -3.75
CA ASP A 92 15.13 -5.95 -2.79
C ASP A 92 15.94 -7.09 -2.13
N ASN A 93 17.27 -7.00 -2.16
CA ASN A 93 18.15 -7.98 -1.51
C ASN A 93 18.12 -7.91 0.04
N ILE A 94 17.13 -7.25 0.60
CA ILE A 94 16.93 -7.20 2.06
C ILE A 94 16.30 -8.53 2.49
N LYS A 95 17.00 -9.27 3.32
CA LYS A 95 16.43 -10.43 4.01
C LYS A 95 15.38 -9.92 4.99
N HIS A 96 14.13 -10.36 4.85
CA HIS A 96 13.01 -9.89 5.67
C HIS A 96 13.09 -10.33 7.14
N ASP A 97 13.85 -11.35 7.41
CA ASP A 97 14.04 -11.99 8.72
C ASP A 97 15.33 -11.54 9.43
N VAL A 98 16.07 -10.61 8.83
CA VAL A 98 17.26 -10.02 9.46
C VAL A 98 16.97 -8.57 9.81
N PRO A 99 17.19 -8.14 11.06
CA PRO A 99 17.03 -6.75 11.45
C PRO A 99 17.84 -5.83 10.53
N ASN A 100 17.21 -4.72 10.13
CA ASN A 100 17.91 -3.72 9.33
C ASN A 100 19.01 -3.08 10.17
N LEU A 101 20.28 -3.30 9.81
CA LEU A 101 21.44 -2.76 10.50
C LEU A 101 21.49 -1.23 10.54
N ASN A 102 20.76 -0.55 9.64
CA ASN A 102 20.63 0.90 9.62
C ASN A 102 19.45 1.40 10.46
N PHE A 103 18.68 0.50 11.06
CA PHE A 103 17.57 0.88 11.93
C PHE A 103 18.12 1.35 13.28
N LYS A 104 18.05 2.65 13.49
CA LYS A 104 18.38 3.31 14.77
C LYS A 104 17.08 3.66 15.50
N GLY A 105 16.26 2.65 15.74
CA GLY A 105 14.95 2.83 16.34
C GLY A 105 14.98 3.49 17.72
N PRO A 106 13.81 3.82 18.28
CA PRO A 106 13.65 4.54 19.55
C PRO A 106 13.86 3.64 20.78
N PHE A 107 14.78 2.73 20.73
CA PHE A 107 15.11 1.84 21.86
C PHE A 107 16.38 2.29 22.53
#